data_ec0cfbaf89f36db9f3a9529184451a45
#
_entry.id   ec0cfbaf89f36db9f3a9529184451a45
#
_cell.length_a   1.000
_cell.length_b   1.000
_cell.length_c   1.000
_cell.angle_alpha   90.00
_cell.angle_beta   90.00
_cell.angle_gamma   90.00
#
_symmetry.space_group_name_H-M   'P 1'
#
loop_
_entity.id
_entity.type
_entity.pdbx_description
1 polymer ?
#
loop_
_entity_poly.entity_id
_entity_poly.type
_entity_poly.pdbx_seq_one_letter_code
_entity_poly.pdbx_strand_id
1 'polypeptide(L)'
;MKVKKNNRKFKVGKKNDIIITDAGSVFLKNDELVTLKDGKKELDIGKKNWGYYGTPTLNKRLPKFGYLAVLTRNKIFDTYAVLIVDKRKKKTFLNYLKREDMKIICWLN
;
A
#
# COMPACT_ATOMS: atom_id res chain seq x y z
N MET A 1 10.37 -18.09 5.31
CA MET A 1 9.19 -17.26 5.53
C MET A 1 8.20 -17.99 6.43
N LYS A 2 7.65 -17.29 7.41
CA LYS A 2 6.65 -17.83 8.33
C LYS A 2 5.40 -16.96 8.25
N VAL A 3 4.22 -17.59 8.23
CA VAL A 3 2.94 -16.87 8.17
C VAL A 3 2.09 -17.26 9.37
N LYS A 4 1.54 -16.26 10.06
CA LYS A 4 0.59 -16.44 11.15
C LYS A 4 -0.73 -15.81 10.74
N LYS A 5 -1.81 -16.58 10.76
CA LYS A 5 -3.15 -16.07 10.48
C LYS A 5 -3.70 -15.32 11.69
N ASN A 6 -4.35 -14.18 11.43
CA ASN A 6 -5.08 -13.41 12.42
C ASN A 6 -6.54 -13.30 11.99
N ASN A 7 -7.40 -12.89 12.92
CA ASN A 7 -8.81 -12.62 12.62
C ASN A 7 -9.25 -11.41 13.44
N ARG A 8 -8.53 -10.32 13.27
CA ARG A 8 -8.82 -9.07 13.96
C ARG A 8 -9.48 -8.09 12.99
N LYS A 9 -10.59 -7.48 13.42
CA LYS A 9 -11.26 -6.43 12.66
C LYS A 9 -11.17 -5.11 13.40
N PHE A 10 -11.01 -4.02 12.65
CA PHE A 10 -10.99 -2.67 13.22
C PHE A 10 -11.51 -1.66 12.20
N LYS A 11 -11.90 -0.51 12.70
CA LYS A 11 -12.45 0.57 11.86
C LYS A 11 -11.41 1.68 11.71
N VAL A 12 -11.33 2.23 10.51
CA VAL A 12 -10.42 3.33 10.15
C VAL A 12 -11.14 4.34 9.27
N GLY A 13 -10.42 5.38 8.90
CA GLY A 13 -10.89 6.43 8.01
C GLY A 13 -11.45 7.63 8.78
N LYS A 14 -11.68 8.72 8.05
CA LYS A 14 -12.20 9.99 8.61
C LYS A 14 -13.51 9.80 9.38
N LYS A 15 -14.42 8.98 8.84
CA LYS A 15 -15.74 8.70 9.45
C LYS A 15 -15.75 7.45 10.30
N ASN A 16 -14.61 6.79 10.47
CA ASN A 16 -14.49 5.54 11.23
C ASN A 16 -15.46 4.45 10.72
N ASP A 17 -15.67 4.39 9.42
CA ASP A 17 -16.64 3.51 8.78
C ASP A 17 -16.02 2.51 7.79
N ILE A 18 -14.70 2.51 7.65
CA ILE A 18 -13.97 1.54 6.84
C ILE A 18 -13.54 0.39 7.75
N ILE A 19 -14.04 -0.80 7.46
CA ILE A 19 -13.72 -2.00 8.24
C ILE A 19 -12.53 -2.70 7.59
N ILE A 20 -11.45 -2.87 8.35
CA ILE A 20 -10.25 -3.61 7.93
C ILE A 20 -10.21 -4.92 8.70
N THR A 21 -9.94 -6.01 7.99
CA THR A 21 -9.67 -7.30 8.59
C THR A 21 -8.16 -7.57 8.53
N ASP A 22 -7.54 -7.71 9.68
CA ASP A 22 -6.15 -8.15 9.78
C ASP A 22 -6.11 -9.67 9.56
N ALA A 23 -5.72 -10.07 8.36
CA ALA A 23 -5.74 -11.47 7.94
C ALA A 23 -4.53 -12.26 8.44
N GLY A 24 -3.44 -11.58 8.84
CA GLY A 24 -2.28 -12.29 9.30
C GLY A 24 -1.01 -11.48 9.36
N SER A 25 0.05 -12.14 9.83
CA SER A 25 1.40 -11.59 9.91
C SER A 25 2.35 -12.47 9.10
N VAL A 26 3.27 -11.83 8.39
CA VAL A 26 4.31 -12.49 7.59
C VAL A 26 5.67 -12.18 8.20
N PHE A 27 6.43 -13.22 8.51
CA PHE A 27 7.77 -13.09 9.09
C PHE A 27 8.80 -13.46 8.03
N LEU A 28 9.57 -12.47 7.57
CA LEU A 28 10.58 -12.63 6.54
C LEU A 28 11.98 -12.64 7.20
N LYS A 29 12.85 -13.50 6.69
CA LYS A 29 14.29 -13.44 6.98
C LYS A 29 14.94 -12.39 6.08
N ASN A 30 16.15 -11.99 6.42
CA ASN A 30 16.94 -11.11 5.55
C ASN A 30 17.07 -11.72 4.16
N ASP A 31 16.89 -10.89 3.14
CA ASP A 31 16.94 -11.26 1.71
C ASP A 31 15.82 -12.20 1.26
N GLU A 32 14.74 -12.30 2.04
CA GLU A 32 13.48 -12.89 1.58
C GLU A 32 12.52 -11.82 1.09
N LEU A 33 11.62 -12.21 0.18
CA LEU A 33 10.66 -11.33 -0.46
C LEU A 33 9.30 -12.01 -0.50
N VAL A 34 8.23 -11.24 -0.33
CA VAL A 34 6.86 -11.70 -0.50
C VAL A 34 6.21 -10.91 -1.63
N THR A 35 5.41 -11.59 -2.46
CA THR A 35 4.67 -10.96 -3.55
C THR A 35 3.20 -10.88 -3.20
N LEU A 36 2.65 -9.67 -3.28
CA LEU A 36 1.21 -9.41 -3.16
C LEU A 36 0.63 -9.36 -4.56
N LYS A 37 -0.42 -10.15 -4.80
CA LYS A 37 -0.99 -10.30 -6.14
C LYS A 37 -2.46 -9.90 -6.17
N ASP A 38 -2.83 -9.24 -7.26
CA ASP A 38 -4.21 -8.97 -7.65
C ASP A 38 -4.33 -9.31 -9.14
N GLY A 39 -4.74 -10.55 -9.45
CA GLY A 39 -4.69 -11.06 -10.81
C GLY A 39 -3.26 -11.13 -11.32
N LYS A 40 -2.98 -10.40 -12.41
CA LYS A 40 -1.64 -10.30 -13.01
C LYS A 40 -0.81 -9.17 -12.44
N LYS A 41 -1.40 -8.29 -11.62
CA LYS A 41 -0.69 -7.20 -10.97
C LYS A 41 0.09 -7.71 -9.77
N GLU A 42 1.25 -7.18 -9.54
CA GLU A 42 2.14 -7.62 -8.48
C GLU A 42 2.81 -6.44 -7.77
N LEU A 43 2.95 -6.58 -6.46
CA LEU A 43 3.74 -5.71 -5.61
C LEU A 43 4.55 -6.59 -4.67
N ASP A 44 5.87 -6.39 -4.66
CA ASP A 44 6.76 -7.18 -3.82
C ASP A 44 7.26 -6.35 -2.64
N ILE A 45 7.41 -7.00 -1.49
CA ILE A 45 8.04 -6.41 -0.30
C ILE A 45 9.21 -7.30 0.08
N GLY A 46 10.40 -6.72 0.12
CA GLY A 46 11.64 -7.42 0.47
C GLY A 46 12.16 -7.01 1.84
N LYS A 47 12.66 -7.97 2.60
CA LYS A 47 13.30 -7.75 3.89
C LYS A 47 14.82 -7.64 3.73
N LYS A 48 15.40 -6.60 4.34
CA LYS A 48 16.85 -6.45 4.46
C LYS A 48 17.22 -6.28 5.94
N ASN A 49 18.50 -6.38 6.25
CA ASN A 49 18.94 -6.19 7.64
C ASN A 49 18.71 -4.75 8.16
N TRP A 50 18.51 -3.79 7.25
CA TRP A 50 18.21 -2.39 7.63
C TRP A 50 16.71 -2.05 7.56
N GLY A 51 15.85 -2.99 7.15
CA GLY A 51 14.40 -2.73 7.05
C GLY A 51 13.76 -3.40 5.85
N TYR A 52 12.86 -2.68 5.18
CA TYR A 52 12.11 -3.21 4.04
C TYR A 52 12.20 -2.27 2.84
N TYR A 53 12.02 -2.82 1.66
CA TYR A 53 11.82 -2.04 0.46
C TYR A 53 10.69 -2.64 -0.38
N GLY A 54 9.96 -1.74 -1.06
CA GLY A 54 8.96 -2.15 -2.04
C GLY A 54 9.58 -2.26 -3.42
N THR A 55 9.18 -3.27 -4.16
CA THR A 55 9.61 -3.50 -5.53
C THR A 55 8.43 -4.10 -6.31
N PRO A 56 8.31 -3.98 -7.62
CA PRO A 56 9.27 -3.42 -8.59
C PRO A 56 9.56 -1.94 -8.36
N THR A 57 10.65 -1.47 -8.99
CA THR A 57 11.05 -0.06 -8.89
C THR A 57 9.89 0.88 -9.24
N LEU A 58 9.68 1.90 -8.39
CA LEU A 58 8.47 2.72 -8.41
C LEU A 58 8.25 3.46 -9.73
N ASN A 59 9.32 3.98 -10.32
CA ASN A 59 9.24 4.81 -11.52
C ASN A 59 9.54 4.06 -12.82
N LYS A 60 9.88 2.79 -12.78
CA LYS A 60 10.23 2.00 -13.98
C LYS A 60 9.35 0.76 -14.14
N ARG A 61 9.49 -0.21 -13.25
CA ARG A 61 8.84 -1.51 -13.41
C ARG A 61 7.44 -1.55 -12.81
N LEU A 62 7.19 -0.84 -11.70
CA LEU A 62 5.89 -0.86 -11.04
C LEU A 62 4.73 -0.48 -11.98
N PRO A 63 4.84 0.58 -12.81
CA PRO A 63 3.77 0.91 -13.77
C PRO A 63 3.50 -0.20 -14.78
N LYS A 64 4.51 -0.97 -15.16
CA LYS A 64 4.36 -2.11 -16.08
C LYS A 64 3.59 -3.26 -15.43
N PHE A 65 3.63 -3.37 -14.10
CA PHE A 65 2.89 -4.36 -13.33
C PHE A 65 1.50 -3.86 -12.91
N GLY A 66 1.08 -2.70 -13.39
CA GLY A 66 -0.28 -2.21 -13.21
C GLY A 66 -0.49 -1.24 -12.05
N TYR A 67 0.57 -0.79 -11.38
CA TYR A 67 0.48 0.07 -10.21
C TYR A 67 1.25 1.38 -10.37
N LEU A 68 0.76 2.41 -9.69
CA LEU A 68 1.45 3.68 -9.50
C LEU A 68 1.66 3.92 -8.01
N ALA A 69 2.74 4.60 -7.66
CA ALA A 69 3.02 4.96 -6.27
C ALA A 69 2.88 6.47 -6.08
N VAL A 70 2.31 6.87 -4.95
CA VAL A 70 2.07 8.28 -4.65
C VAL A 70 2.29 8.55 -3.17
N LEU A 71 2.96 9.68 -2.87
CA LEU A 71 3.09 10.19 -1.52
C LEU A 71 1.90 11.07 -1.22
N THR A 72 1.20 10.79 -0.12
CA THR A 72 0.02 11.54 0.32
C THR A 72 0.20 12.05 1.74
N ARG A 73 -0.59 13.09 2.07
CA ARG A 73 -0.69 13.65 3.41
C ARG A 73 -2.16 13.72 3.82
N ASN A 74 -2.48 13.21 5.00
CA ASN A 74 -3.78 13.41 5.61
C ASN A 74 -3.82 14.79 6.26
N LYS A 75 -4.78 15.64 5.85
CA LYS A 75 -4.86 17.03 6.30
C LYS A 75 -5.37 17.18 7.73
N ILE A 76 -6.14 16.21 8.22
CA ILE A 76 -6.72 16.24 9.57
C ILE A 76 -5.70 15.79 10.61
N PHE A 77 -5.05 14.66 10.35
CA PHE A 77 -4.12 14.04 11.31
C PHE A 77 -2.66 14.43 11.08
N ASP A 78 -2.37 15.16 9.98
CA ASP A 78 -1.02 15.55 9.58
C ASP A 78 -0.07 14.35 9.47
N THR A 79 -0.54 13.29 8.83
CA THR A 79 0.21 12.05 8.64
C THR A 79 0.48 11.80 7.17
N TYR A 80 1.58 11.11 6.89
CA TYR A 80 2.00 10.79 5.52
C TYR A 80 1.89 9.31 5.25
N ALA A 81 1.57 8.96 4.00
CA ALA A 81 1.54 7.58 3.56
C ALA A 81 1.96 7.49 2.10
N VAL A 82 2.66 6.41 1.77
CA VAL A 82 2.89 6.03 0.38
C VAL A 82 1.79 5.04 0.01
N LEU A 83 0.99 5.38 -1.00
CA LEU A 83 -0.11 4.54 -1.46
C LEU A 83 0.24 3.95 -2.82
N ILE A 84 -0.15 2.71 -3.03
CA ILE A 84 0.04 1.98 -4.28
C ILE A 84 -1.32 1.90 -4.96
N VAL A 85 -1.44 2.46 -6.16
CA VAL A 85 -2.70 2.70 -6.84
C VAL A 85 -2.79 1.86 -8.10
N ASP A 86 -3.90 1.13 -8.27
CA ASP A 86 -4.19 0.47 -9.55
C ASP A 86 -4.35 1.55 -10.63
N LYS A 87 -3.55 1.47 -11.70
CA LYS A 87 -3.57 2.42 -12.82
C LYS A 87 -4.97 2.62 -13.41
N ARG A 88 -5.79 1.57 -13.44
CA ARG A 88 -7.13 1.59 -14.02
C ARG A 88 -8.16 2.22 -13.08
N LYS A 89 -7.83 2.39 -11.80
CA LYS A 89 -8.76 2.87 -10.77
C LYS A 89 -8.36 4.23 -10.21
N LYS A 90 -7.68 5.02 -11.02
CA LYS A 90 -7.22 6.34 -10.60
C LYS A 90 -8.36 7.26 -10.18
N LYS A 91 -9.49 7.22 -10.89
CA LYS A 91 -10.68 8.01 -10.53
C LYS A 91 -11.26 7.59 -9.17
N THR A 92 -11.39 6.29 -8.93
CA THR A 92 -11.84 5.74 -7.64
C THR A 92 -10.90 6.19 -6.51
N PHE A 93 -9.61 6.16 -6.78
CA PHE A 93 -8.59 6.61 -5.83
C PHE A 93 -8.72 8.10 -5.49
N LEU A 94 -8.90 8.95 -6.49
CA LEU A 94 -9.07 10.40 -6.27
C LEU A 94 -10.33 10.71 -5.44
N ASN A 95 -11.41 9.97 -5.67
CA ASN A 95 -12.63 10.10 -4.86
C ASN A 95 -12.37 9.68 -3.40
N TYR A 96 -11.61 8.63 -3.18
CA TYR A 96 -11.20 8.18 -1.86
C TYR A 96 -10.38 9.26 -1.14
N LEU A 97 -9.42 9.88 -1.80
CA LEU A 97 -8.61 10.96 -1.23
C LEU A 97 -9.48 12.14 -0.79
N LYS A 98 -10.44 12.52 -1.62
CA LYS A 98 -11.37 13.61 -1.31
C LYS A 98 -12.22 13.30 -0.09
N ARG A 99 -12.75 12.09 -0.02
CA ARG A 99 -13.55 11.62 1.10
C ARG A 99 -12.77 11.63 2.42
N GLU A 100 -11.49 11.23 2.38
CA GLU A 100 -10.65 11.07 3.56
C GLU A 100 -9.81 12.31 3.89
N ASP A 101 -10.04 13.44 3.22
CA ASP A 101 -9.27 14.67 3.40
C ASP A 101 -7.75 14.48 3.22
N MET A 102 -7.39 13.72 2.21
CA MET A 102 -6.00 13.48 1.85
C MET A 102 -5.62 14.28 0.62
N LYS A 103 -4.39 14.72 0.56
CA LYS A 103 -3.87 15.40 -0.63
C LYS A 103 -2.63 14.70 -1.17
N ILE A 104 -2.44 14.82 -2.47
CA ILE A 104 -1.26 14.31 -3.16
C ILE A 104 -0.11 15.29 -2.92
N ILE A 105 1.01 14.78 -2.41
CA ILE A 105 2.25 15.53 -2.34
C ILE A 105 3.00 15.40 -3.66
N CYS A 106 3.26 14.15 -4.09
CA CYS A 106 3.84 13.88 -5.39
C CYS A 106 3.60 12.43 -5.82
N TRP A 107 3.49 12.21 -7.12
CA TRP A 107 3.56 10.89 -7.71
C TRP A 107 5.03 10.46 -7.77
N LEU A 108 5.30 9.20 -7.45
CA LEU A 108 6.65 8.63 -7.40
C LEU A 108 7.01 7.83 -8.67
N ASN A 109 6.34 8.11 -9.76
CA ASN A 109 6.54 7.39 -11.02
C ASN A 109 6.48 8.31 -12.24
#